data_ab0340599ff90bd89860e3f372ea7939
#
_entry.id   ab0340599ff90bd89860e3f372ea7939
#
_cell.length_a   1.000
_cell.length_b   1.000
_cell.length_c   1.000
_cell.angle_alpha   90.00
_cell.angle_beta   90.00
_cell.angle_gamma   90.00
#
_symmetry.space_group_name_H-M   'P 1'
#
loop_
_entity.id
_entity.type
_entity.pdbx_description
1 polymer ?
#
loop_
_entity_poly.entity_id
_entity_poly.type
_entity_poly.pdbx_seq_one_letter_code
_entity_poly.pdbx_strand_id
1 'polypeptide(L)'
;IVDRVWQHSFGVGIVDTPSDFGINGSYPTHPELLDWMASYLIDQKWSLKSLHRKLLMSSTFRQASWTREDAMKVDAACRLLWRFPPRRLAAEALRDSILTASGKLNRKMYGPSFSFFEKAPNAFEKKTPLAKFDEEGWRRMSYGRKIRLEHVGVFGVFDCPDASQMTPTRSRSTTAVQALSLL
;
A
#
# COMPACT_ATOMS: atom_id res chain seq x y z
N ILE A 1 -0.94 5.30 14.82
CA ILE A 1 -1.43 4.04 14.21
C ILE A 1 -2.69 4.30 13.39
N VAL A 2 -3.74 4.87 13.94
CA VAL A 2 -5.03 5.08 13.26
C VAL A 2 -4.90 5.93 11.99
N ASP A 3 -4.11 7.00 12.02
CA ASP A 3 -3.85 7.82 10.84
C ASP A 3 -3.12 7.03 9.73
N ARG A 4 -2.21 6.14 10.08
CA ARG A 4 -1.55 5.28 9.10
C ARG A 4 -2.51 4.27 8.47
N VAL A 5 -3.42 3.69 9.24
CA VAL A 5 -4.49 2.83 8.70
C VAL A 5 -5.41 3.62 7.78
N TRP A 6 -5.74 4.86 8.16
CA TRP A 6 -6.48 5.78 7.31
C TRP A 6 -5.74 6.08 6.01
N GLN A 7 -4.46 6.46 6.09
CA GLN A 7 -3.60 6.73 4.92
C GLN A 7 -3.59 5.56 3.94
N HIS A 8 -3.44 4.33 4.46
CA HIS A 8 -3.49 3.13 3.61
C HIS A 8 -4.86 2.88 3.00
N SER A 9 -5.95 3.31 3.64
CA SER A 9 -7.31 3.13 3.15
C SER A 9 -7.72 4.21 2.15
N PHE A 10 -7.35 5.48 2.38
CA PHE A 10 -7.80 6.63 1.58
C PHE A 10 -6.68 7.31 0.77
N GLY A 11 -5.43 6.91 0.96
CA GLY A 11 -4.28 7.40 0.19
C GLY A 11 -3.47 8.50 0.86
N VAL A 12 -4.14 9.42 1.57
CA VAL A 12 -3.50 10.47 2.37
C VAL A 12 -4.01 10.36 3.80
N GLY A 13 -3.16 10.58 4.79
CA GLY A 13 -3.55 10.61 6.20
C GLY A 13 -4.49 11.76 6.53
N ILE A 14 -5.21 11.68 7.63
CA ILE A 14 -5.92 12.84 8.22
C ILE A 14 -4.88 13.91 8.54
N VAL A 15 -3.71 13.50 9.03
CA VAL A 15 -2.48 14.29 9.08
C VAL A 15 -1.63 13.89 7.86
N ASP A 16 -1.31 14.83 6.97
CA ASP A 16 -0.57 14.53 5.73
C ASP A 16 0.95 14.48 5.92
N THR A 17 1.44 14.76 7.12
CA THR A 17 2.82 14.59 7.55
C THR A 17 2.98 13.32 8.41
N PRO A 18 2.97 12.10 7.82
CA PRO A 18 2.82 10.85 8.58
C PRO A 18 4.00 10.51 9.48
N SER A 19 5.12 11.23 9.37
CA SER A 19 6.30 11.10 10.23
C SER A 19 6.48 12.25 11.20
N ASP A 20 5.63 13.26 11.13
CA ASP A 20 5.67 14.42 12.01
C ASP A 20 4.27 14.79 12.48
N PHE A 21 3.99 14.47 13.74
CA PHE A 21 2.78 14.81 14.47
C PHE A 21 3.03 15.93 15.49
N GLY A 22 4.23 16.54 15.42
CA GLY A 22 4.66 17.61 16.30
C GLY A 22 4.32 19.00 15.76
N ILE A 23 5.02 20.01 16.33
CA ILE A 23 4.80 21.45 16.01
C ILE A 23 5.02 21.76 14.52
N ASN A 24 5.94 21.04 13.86
CA ASN A 24 6.24 21.24 12.44
C ASN A 24 5.34 20.41 11.51
N GLY A 25 4.48 19.56 12.06
CA GLY A 25 3.55 18.74 11.30
C GLY A 25 2.30 19.51 10.89
N SER A 26 1.58 18.96 9.92
CA SER A 26 0.30 19.52 9.48
C SER A 26 -0.80 19.27 10.50
N TYR A 27 -1.73 20.22 10.58
CA TYR A 27 -2.95 20.02 11.35
C TYR A 27 -3.82 18.92 10.73
N PRO A 28 -4.49 18.10 11.54
CA PRO A 28 -5.42 17.10 11.04
C PRO A 28 -6.61 17.77 10.35
N THR A 29 -7.05 17.24 9.20
CA THR A 29 -8.24 17.71 8.50
C THR A 29 -9.53 17.43 9.28
N HIS A 30 -9.54 16.37 10.07
CA HIS A 30 -10.67 15.91 10.87
C HIS A 30 -10.19 15.49 12.26
N PRO A 31 -9.90 16.44 13.17
CA PRO A 31 -9.32 16.13 14.48
C PRO A 31 -10.23 15.23 15.33
N GLU A 32 -11.51 15.54 15.40
CA GLU A 32 -12.48 14.75 16.17
C GLU A 32 -12.60 13.31 15.67
N LEU A 33 -12.51 13.09 14.35
CA LEU A 33 -12.51 11.76 13.77
C LEU A 33 -11.23 11.00 14.14
N LEU A 34 -10.08 11.68 14.15
CA LEU A 34 -8.82 11.09 14.53
C LEU A 34 -8.85 10.59 15.98
N ASP A 35 -9.35 11.43 16.88
CA ASP A 35 -9.49 11.12 18.30
C ASP A 35 -10.51 10.00 18.54
N TRP A 36 -11.63 10.05 17.83
CA TRP A 36 -12.63 8.99 17.89
C TRP A 36 -12.07 7.63 17.43
N MET A 37 -11.31 7.59 16.33
CA MET A 37 -10.69 6.35 15.84
C MET A 37 -9.64 5.83 16.82
N ALA A 38 -8.90 6.72 17.49
CA ALA A 38 -7.93 6.33 18.50
C ALA A 38 -8.63 5.68 19.69
N SER A 39 -9.68 6.30 20.20
CA SER A 39 -10.51 5.75 21.29
C SER A 39 -11.15 4.42 20.89
N TYR A 40 -11.74 4.36 19.69
CA TYR A 40 -12.32 3.12 19.16
C TYR A 40 -11.29 1.98 19.09
N LEU A 41 -10.05 2.24 18.65
CA LEU A 41 -9.00 1.22 18.58
C LEU A 41 -8.65 0.69 20.00
N ILE A 42 -8.59 1.57 20.99
CA ILE A 42 -8.34 1.19 22.39
C ILE A 42 -9.48 0.33 22.92
N ASP A 43 -10.73 0.74 22.74
CA ASP A 43 -11.93 0.03 23.17
C ASP A 43 -12.03 -1.36 22.51
N GLN A 44 -11.60 -1.48 21.27
CA GLN A 44 -11.52 -2.76 20.55
C GLN A 44 -10.24 -3.56 20.89
N LYS A 45 -9.58 -3.27 21.99
CA LYS A 45 -8.36 -3.96 22.47
C LYS A 45 -7.27 -4.02 21.39
N TRP A 46 -7.05 -2.92 20.73
CA TRP A 46 -6.03 -2.76 19.64
C TRP A 46 -6.27 -3.65 18.42
N SER A 47 -7.50 -4.06 18.17
CA SER A 47 -7.86 -4.89 17.01
C SER A 47 -7.84 -4.06 15.72
N LEU A 48 -6.75 -4.14 14.97
CA LEU A 48 -6.67 -3.55 13.62
C LEU A 48 -7.74 -4.09 12.68
N LYS A 49 -8.14 -5.36 12.84
CA LYS A 49 -9.20 -5.95 12.04
C LYS A 49 -10.56 -5.26 12.25
N SER A 50 -10.88 -4.91 13.49
CA SER A 50 -12.09 -4.14 13.83
C SER A 50 -12.05 -2.76 13.23
N LEU A 51 -10.91 -2.05 13.32
CA LEU A 51 -10.72 -0.73 12.73
C LEU A 51 -10.84 -0.78 11.19
N HIS A 52 -10.17 -1.70 10.52
CA HIS A 52 -10.33 -1.89 9.07
C HIS A 52 -11.78 -2.16 8.68
N ARG A 53 -12.47 -3.06 9.38
CA ARG A 53 -13.89 -3.34 9.12
C ARG A 53 -14.72 -2.06 9.23
N LYS A 54 -14.50 -1.26 10.28
CA LYS A 54 -15.24 0.00 10.50
C LYS A 54 -15.02 0.98 9.35
N LEU A 55 -13.78 1.16 8.90
CA LEU A 55 -13.45 2.04 7.78
C LEU A 55 -14.05 1.55 6.45
N LEU A 56 -13.86 0.27 6.11
CA LEU A 56 -14.32 -0.30 4.85
C LEU A 56 -15.87 -0.33 4.72
N MET A 57 -16.58 -0.43 5.84
CA MET A 57 -18.04 -0.41 5.86
C MET A 57 -18.61 1.01 5.93
N SER A 58 -17.78 2.03 6.07
CA SER A 58 -18.24 3.42 6.13
C SER A 58 -18.79 3.89 4.77
N SER A 59 -19.74 4.81 4.80
CA SER A 59 -20.26 5.48 3.60
C SER A 59 -19.14 6.20 2.84
N THR A 60 -18.20 6.80 3.56
CA THR A 60 -17.02 7.47 2.99
C THR A 60 -16.15 6.55 2.15
N PHE A 61 -15.93 5.31 2.57
CA PHE A 61 -15.16 4.33 1.79
C PHE A 61 -15.95 3.80 0.58
N ARG A 62 -17.27 3.67 0.72
CA ARG A 62 -18.17 3.09 -0.27
C ARG A 62 -18.75 4.10 -1.25
N GLN A 63 -18.40 5.38 -1.12
CA GLN A 63 -18.86 6.42 -2.03
C GLN A 63 -18.24 6.27 -3.43
N ALA A 64 -18.89 6.86 -4.43
CA ALA A 64 -18.42 6.86 -5.81
C ALA A 64 -17.17 7.72 -6.00
N SER A 65 -16.43 7.47 -7.09
CA SER A 65 -15.22 8.21 -7.46
C SER A 65 -15.48 9.31 -8.50
N TRP A 66 -16.75 9.59 -8.84
CA TRP A 66 -17.11 10.60 -9.84
C TRP A 66 -16.57 11.97 -9.48
N THR A 67 -16.12 12.71 -10.48
CA THR A 67 -15.73 14.09 -10.32
C THR A 67 -16.97 14.97 -10.26
N ARG A 68 -17.05 15.85 -9.27
CA ARG A 68 -18.02 16.92 -9.16
C ARG A 68 -17.28 18.24 -9.28
N GLU A 69 -17.63 19.02 -10.27
CA GLU A 69 -16.91 20.27 -10.59
C GLU A 69 -17.01 21.32 -9.48
N ASP A 70 -18.16 21.41 -8.81
CA ASP A 70 -18.39 22.29 -7.69
C ASP A 70 -17.45 21.96 -6.51
N ALA A 71 -17.37 20.70 -6.13
CA ALA A 71 -16.49 20.23 -5.06
C ALA A 71 -15.00 20.32 -5.43
N MET A 72 -14.66 20.08 -6.70
CA MET A 72 -13.29 20.19 -7.18
C MET A 72 -12.75 21.61 -7.14
N LYS A 73 -13.60 22.63 -7.31
CA LYS A 73 -13.22 24.04 -7.17
C LYS A 73 -12.85 24.40 -5.73
N VAL A 74 -13.47 23.73 -4.74
CA VAL A 74 -13.26 24.00 -3.31
C VAL A 74 -12.12 23.16 -2.75
N ASP A 75 -12.06 21.87 -3.10
CA ASP A 75 -11.10 20.90 -2.58
C ASP A 75 -10.59 19.97 -3.70
N ALA A 76 -9.73 20.51 -4.57
CA ALA A 76 -9.15 19.78 -5.69
C ALA A 76 -8.36 18.54 -5.25
N ALA A 77 -7.72 18.61 -4.08
CA ALA A 77 -6.92 17.51 -3.51
C ALA A 77 -7.76 16.43 -2.82
N CYS A 78 -9.08 16.61 -2.78
CA CYS A 78 -10.01 15.68 -2.12
C CYS A 78 -9.65 15.37 -0.65
N ARG A 79 -9.15 16.38 0.07
CA ARG A 79 -8.76 16.26 1.48
C ARG A 79 -9.96 16.08 2.41
N LEU A 80 -11.12 16.60 2.02
CA LEU A 80 -12.38 16.47 2.75
C LEU A 80 -13.22 15.27 2.29
N LEU A 81 -12.66 14.42 1.41
CA LEU A 81 -13.26 13.17 0.95
C LEU A 81 -14.68 13.32 0.38
N TRP A 82 -14.89 14.35 -0.45
CA TRP A 82 -16.15 14.55 -1.17
C TRP A 82 -16.42 13.49 -2.27
N ARG A 83 -15.42 12.66 -2.59
CA ARG A 83 -15.49 11.44 -3.38
C ARG A 83 -14.49 10.42 -2.85
N PHE A 84 -14.61 9.17 -3.26
CA PHE A 84 -13.51 8.22 -3.04
C PHE A 84 -12.33 8.59 -3.97
N PRO A 85 -11.15 8.92 -3.43
CA PRO A 85 -10.04 9.35 -4.26
C PRO A 85 -9.51 8.15 -5.09
N PRO A 86 -9.56 8.23 -6.44
CA PRO A 86 -9.00 7.17 -7.27
C PRO A 86 -7.49 7.08 -7.07
N ARG A 87 -6.98 5.87 -6.96
CA ARG A 87 -5.55 5.64 -6.74
C ARG A 87 -5.09 4.38 -7.46
N ARG A 88 -3.85 4.40 -7.92
CA ARG A 88 -3.22 3.22 -8.50
C ARG A 88 -2.91 2.19 -7.40
N LEU A 89 -3.02 0.91 -7.75
CA LEU A 89 -2.59 -0.18 -6.89
C LEU A 89 -1.08 -0.13 -6.64
N ALA A 90 -0.66 -0.46 -5.43
CA ALA A 90 0.74 -0.70 -5.13
C ALA A 90 1.24 -1.95 -5.87
N ALA A 91 2.54 -2.02 -6.16
CA ALA A 91 3.17 -3.11 -6.89
C ALA A 91 2.81 -4.49 -6.34
N GLU A 92 2.76 -4.61 -5.01
CA GLU A 92 2.42 -5.84 -4.32
C GLU A 92 0.98 -6.27 -4.57
N ALA A 93 0.04 -5.32 -4.48
CA ALA A 93 -1.37 -5.57 -4.73
C ALA A 93 -1.63 -5.84 -6.21
N LEU A 94 -0.92 -5.17 -7.12
CA LEU A 94 -1.00 -5.40 -8.54
C LEU A 94 -0.60 -6.84 -8.90
N ARG A 95 0.55 -7.31 -8.38
CA ARG A 95 1.01 -8.69 -8.59
C ARG A 95 -0.01 -9.71 -8.07
N ASP A 96 -0.50 -9.51 -6.84
CA ASP A 96 -1.47 -10.43 -6.24
C ASP A 96 -2.80 -10.43 -7.01
N SER A 97 -3.20 -9.30 -7.60
CA SER A 97 -4.38 -9.20 -8.46
C SER A 97 -4.20 -9.96 -9.78
N ILE A 98 -3.04 -9.86 -10.42
CA ILE A 98 -2.71 -10.62 -11.64
C ILE A 98 -2.73 -12.12 -11.35
N LEU A 99 -2.11 -12.56 -10.25
CA LEU A 99 -2.14 -13.98 -9.85
C LEU A 99 -3.55 -14.46 -9.51
N THR A 100 -4.37 -13.60 -8.92
CA THR A 100 -5.77 -13.91 -8.63
C THR A 100 -6.57 -14.08 -9.92
N ALA A 101 -6.46 -13.14 -10.84
CA ALA A 101 -7.16 -13.17 -12.13
C ALA A 101 -6.76 -14.37 -13.00
N SER A 102 -5.48 -14.76 -12.97
CA SER A 102 -4.98 -15.95 -13.68
C SER A 102 -5.25 -17.27 -12.97
N GLY A 103 -5.86 -17.25 -11.78
CA GLY A 103 -6.13 -18.46 -10.99
C GLY A 103 -4.89 -19.09 -10.34
N LYS A 104 -3.72 -18.44 -10.43
CA LYS A 104 -2.44 -19.00 -9.94
C LYS A 104 -2.10 -18.57 -8.50
N LEU A 105 -2.89 -17.69 -7.87
CA LEU A 105 -2.57 -17.23 -6.52
C LEU A 105 -2.62 -18.37 -5.51
N ASN A 106 -1.47 -18.72 -4.96
CA ASN A 106 -1.36 -19.64 -3.84
C ASN A 106 -1.72 -18.89 -2.53
N ARG A 107 -2.82 -19.28 -1.90
CA ARG A 107 -3.34 -18.64 -0.67
C ARG A 107 -2.78 -19.23 0.62
N LYS A 108 -1.77 -20.10 0.53
CA LYS A 108 -1.12 -20.70 1.70
C LYS A 108 -0.66 -19.62 2.69
N MET A 109 -1.06 -19.77 3.93
CA MET A 109 -0.70 -18.88 5.02
C MET A 109 0.44 -19.49 5.82
N TYR A 110 1.22 -18.61 6.48
CA TYR A 110 2.36 -18.99 7.35
C TYR A 110 3.51 -19.68 6.60
N GLY A 111 4.54 -20.03 7.34
CA GLY A 111 5.75 -20.66 6.81
C GLY A 111 6.79 -19.66 6.27
N PRO A 112 7.88 -20.15 5.66
CA PRO A 112 8.98 -19.31 5.21
C PRO A 112 8.59 -18.43 4.02
N SER A 113 9.36 -17.36 3.80
CA SER A 113 9.25 -16.49 2.64
C SER A 113 9.81 -17.16 1.39
N PHE A 114 9.29 -16.81 0.20
CA PHE A 114 9.89 -17.19 -1.08
C PHE A 114 10.86 -16.11 -1.58
N SER A 115 11.81 -16.50 -2.43
CA SER A 115 12.80 -15.59 -3.03
C SER A 115 12.39 -15.22 -4.46
N PHE A 116 12.79 -14.03 -4.89
CA PHE A 116 12.72 -13.58 -6.29
C PHE A 116 13.99 -13.89 -7.07
N PHE A 117 15.02 -14.40 -6.39
CA PHE A 117 16.34 -14.61 -6.91
C PHE A 117 16.76 -16.07 -6.73
N GLU A 118 17.61 -16.53 -7.63
CA GLU A 118 18.31 -17.80 -7.48
C GLU A 118 19.19 -17.80 -6.23
N LYS A 119 19.47 -18.99 -5.71
CA LYS A 119 20.42 -19.12 -4.60
C LYS A 119 21.81 -18.81 -5.12
N ALA A 120 22.41 -17.73 -4.65
CA ALA A 120 23.82 -17.46 -4.91
C ALA A 120 24.70 -18.38 -4.06
N PRO A 121 25.84 -18.84 -4.58
CA PRO A 121 26.79 -19.67 -3.84
C PRO A 121 27.35 -18.99 -2.59
N ASN A 122 27.49 -17.67 -2.65
CA ASN A 122 27.89 -16.87 -1.50
C ASN A 122 27.12 -15.54 -1.41
N ALA A 123 27.21 -14.87 -0.26
CA ALA A 123 26.43 -13.64 0.02
C ALA A 123 26.87 -12.41 -0.81
N PHE A 124 28.06 -12.43 -1.40
CA PHE A 124 28.65 -11.32 -2.13
C PHE A 124 28.42 -11.40 -3.64
N GLU A 125 27.94 -12.52 -4.14
CA GLU A 125 27.66 -12.66 -5.56
C GLU A 125 26.36 -11.97 -5.96
N LYS A 126 26.36 -11.43 -7.18
CA LYS A 126 25.18 -10.82 -7.78
C LYS A 126 24.10 -11.89 -7.93
N LYS A 127 22.95 -11.62 -7.36
CA LYS A 127 21.81 -12.54 -7.43
C LYS A 127 21.09 -12.40 -8.77
N THR A 128 20.89 -13.53 -9.43
CA THR A 128 20.15 -13.62 -10.69
C THR A 128 18.66 -13.72 -10.40
N PRO A 129 17.79 -12.87 -11.00
CA PRO A 129 16.36 -13.02 -10.86
C PRO A 129 15.88 -14.38 -11.39
N LEU A 130 14.93 -14.99 -10.69
CA LEU A 130 14.31 -16.24 -11.15
C LEU A 130 13.58 -16.03 -12.48
N ALA A 131 13.86 -16.87 -13.46
CA ALA A 131 13.17 -16.88 -14.75
C ALA A 131 11.73 -17.40 -14.65
N LYS A 132 11.47 -18.29 -13.69
CA LYS A 132 10.14 -18.87 -13.44
C LYS A 132 9.93 -19.09 -11.95
N PHE A 133 8.68 -18.98 -11.52
CA PHE A 133 8.27 -19.27 -10.15
C PHE A 133 7.57 -20.64 -10.10
N ASP A 134 7.77 -21.34 -8.98
CA ASP A 134 7.01 -22.52 -8.56
C ASP A 134 5.75 -22.10 -7.75
N GLU A 135 5.03 -23.07 -7.22
CA GLU A 135 3.83 -22.82 -6.39
C GLU A 135 4.09 -21.95 -5.15
N GLU A 136 5.26 -22.08 -4.52
CA GLU A 136 5.62 -21.26 -3.37
C GLU A 136 5.88 -19.81 -3.81
N GLY A 137 6.45 -19.61 -4.98
CA GLY A 137 6.65 -18.30 -5.59
C GLY A 137 5.35 -17.62 -6.03
N TRP A 138 4.24 -18.34 -6.16
CA TRP A 138 2.92 -17.76 -6.47
C TRP A 138 2.12 -17.35 -5.24
N ARG A 139 2.69 -17.42 -4.07
CA ARG A 139 2.08 -16.90 -2.83
C ARG A 139 1.90 -15.38 -2.89
N ARG A 140 1.07 -14.86 -1.97
CA ARG A 140 0.89 -13.41 -1.82
C ARG A 140 2.23 -12.70 -1.65
N MET A 141 2.34 -11.51 -2.22
CA MET A 141 3.56 -10.70 -2.16
C MET A 141 4.04 -10.40 -0.74
N SER A 142 3.15 -10.42 0.26
CA SER A 142 3.51 -10.31 1.67
C SER A 142 4.48 -11.39 2.16
N TYR A 143 4.57 -12.51 1.44
CA TYR A 143 5.55 -13.58 1.70
C TYR A 143 6.81 -13.48 0.83
N GLY A 144 6.88 -12.49 -0.05
CA GLY A 144 8.05 -12.24 -0.88
C GLY A 144 9.22 -11.69 -0.06
N ARG A 145 10.37 -12.36 -0.12
CA ARG A 145 11.58 -11.91 0.58
C ARG A 145 12.12 -10.65 -0.08
N LYS A 146 12.18 -9.55 0.66
CA LYS A 146 12.85 -8.31 0.26
C LYS A 146 14.27 -8.28 0.82
N ILE A 147 15.23 -8.13 -0.07
CA ILE A 147 16.65 -8.00 0.26
C ILE A 147 17.02 -6.54 0.07
N ARG A 148 17.64 -5.92 1.08
CA ARG A 148 17.90 -4.47 1.12
C ARG A 148 18.75 -3.94 -0.06
N LEU A 149 19.69 -4.73 -0.53
CA LEU A 149 20.63 -4.35 -1.60
C LEU A 149 20.20 -4.85 -2.99
N GLU A 150 19.06 -5.51 -3.09
CA GLU A 150 18.61 -6.14 -4.33
C GLU A 150 17.31 -5.49 -4.82
N HIS A 151 17.35 -4.97 -6.02
CA HIS A 151 16.18 -4.41 -6.67
C HIS A 151 15.53 -5.43 -7.61
N VAL A 152 14.29 -5.78 -7.35
CA VAL A 152 13.49 -6.53 -8.31
C VAL A 152 12.91 -5.52 -9.31
N GLY A 153 13.47 -5.50 -10.52
CA GLY A 153 13.21 -4.46 -11.53
C GLY A 153 11.72 -4.16 -11.76
N VAL A 154 10.90 -5.20 -11.92
CA VAL A 154 9.45 -5.04 -12.14
C VAL A 154 8.77 -4.28 -11.01
N PHE A 155 9.14 -4.54 -9.75
CA PHE A 155 8.53 -3.84 -8.63
C PHE A 155 9.03 -2.41 -8.47
N GLY A 156 10.27 -2.13 -8.86
CA GLY A 156 10.81 -0.76 -8.92
C GLY A 156 10.05 0.11 -9.93
N VAL A 157 9.68 -0.46 -11.07
CA VAL A 157 8.87 0.22 -12.09
C VAL A 157 7.52 0.69 -11.51
N PHE A 158 6.93 -0.06 -10.56
CA PHE A 158 5.66 0.28 -9.91
C PHE A 158 5.84 0.98 -8.54
N ASP A 159 6.90 1.74 -8.37
CA ASP A 159 7.17 2.55 -7.17
C ASP A 159 7.21 1.72 -5.86
N CYS A 160 7.61 0.47 -5.94
CA CYS A 160 7.83 -0.32 -4.74
C CYS A 160 9.07 0.22 -4.01
N PRO A 161 8.97 0.69 -2.77
CA PRO A 161 10.12 1.18 -2.03
C PRO A 161 11.18 0.10 -1.91
N ASP A 162 12.45 0.49 -1.98
CA ASP A 162 13.50 -0.42 -1.57
C ASP A 162 13.41 -0.65 -0.03
N ALA A 163 14.08 -1.68 0.45
CA ALA A 163 14.07 -2.00 1.86
C ALA A 163 15.23 -1.33 2.62
N SER A 164 15.98 -0.42 1.98
CA SER A 164 17.16 0.23 2.56
C SER A 164 16.79 1.36 3.51
N GLN A 165 15.69 2.07 3.21
CA GLN A 165 15.26 3.24 3.94
C GLN A 165 13.81 3.13 4.39
N MET A 166 13.51 3.81 5.51
CA MET A 166 12.15 3.96 5.99
C MET A 166 11.41 4.98 5.12
N THR A 167 10.31 4.57 4.50
CA THR A 167 9.52 5.40 3.60
C THR A 167 8.15 5.66 4.21
N PRO A 168 7.92 6.85 4.78
CA PRO A 168 6.64 7.17 5.43
C PRO A 168 5.49 7.32 4.43
N THR A 169 5.79 7.80 3.24
CA THR A 169 4.85 7.94 2.13
C THR A 169 5.47 7.37 0.86
N ARG A 170 4.77 6.46 0.20
CA ARG A 170 5.25 5.90 -1.07
C ARG A 170 5.11 6.92 -2.19
N SER A 171 6.15 7.09 -2.99
CA SER A 171 6.05 7.82 -4.25
C SER A 171 5.05 7.15 -5.19
N ARG A 172 4.48 7.93 -6.08
CA ARG A 172 3.59 7.43 -7.15
C ARG A 172 3.96 8.15 -8.43
N SER A 173 4.52 7.41 -9.36
CA SER A 173 4.85 7.92 -10.70
C SER A 173 3.90 7.35 -11.74
N THR A 174 3.77 8.01 -12.87
CA THR A 174 3.08 7.48 -14.05
C THR A 174 4.07 7.53 -15.20
N THR A 175 4.50 6.36 -15.67
CA THR A 175 5.52 6.24 -16.70
C THR A 175 5.06 5.33 -17.84
N ALA A 176 5.61 5.55 -19.03
CA ALA A 176 5.36 4.68 -20.19
C ALA A 176 5.82 3.23 -19.93
N VAL A 177 6.89 3.06 -19.14
CA VAL A 177 7.40 1.73 -18.78
C VAL A 177 6.39 0.94 -17.96
N GLN A 178 5.63 1.61 -17.09
CA GLN A 178 4.55 0.95 -16.33
C GLN A 178 3.44 0.44 -17.25
N ALA A 179 3.04 1.24 -18.24
CA ALA A 179 2.03 0.84 -19.23
C ALA A 179 2.52 -0.37 -20.04
N LEU A 180 3.75 -0.32 -20.54
CA LEU A 180 4.36 -1.41 -21.30
C LEU A 180 4.51 -2.71 -20.47
N SER A 181 4.74 -2.59 -19.17
CA SER A 181 4.87 -3.75 -18.28
C SER A 181 3.52 -4.44 -17.98
N LEU A 182 2.40 -3.86 -18.38
CA LEU A 182 1.05 -4.40 -18.20
C LEU A 182 0.46 -4.96 -19.51
N LEU A 183 1.14 -4.81 -20.65
CA LEU A 183 0.80 -5.42 -21.92
C LEU A 183 1.36 -6.83 -22.03
#